data_40a77122c56c6b22986249080a1f4818
#
_entry.id   40a77122c56c6b22986249080a1f4818
#
_cell.length_a   1.000
_cell.length_b   1.000
_cell.length_c   1.000
_cell.angle_alpha   90.00
_cell.angle_beta   90.00
_cell.angle_gamma   90.00
#
_symmetry.space_group_name_H-M   'P 1'
#
loop_
_entity.id
_entity.type
_entity.pdbx_description
1 polymer ?
#
loop_
_entity_poly.entity_id
_entity_poly.type
_entity_poly.pdbx_seq_one_letter_code
_entity_poly.pdbx_strand_id
1 'polypeptide(L)'
;MKRLLVCIDGSHYGQSCCGYAGWISSKLDVEIEVVYFTDLRQFEVPFVADLSGSLGLQPFQSVMGQLQELEKEKSEVILAQAASQLKESGYSNPVKKTHKTGFLVDSLKELEEGTDMIIVGKRGENANFATEHLGSTMERMARAATKPSFVASREFKEVSRALISYDDGPSCRKAVDFVAESGMFSEAEIHLVTVSPNEEEEGSLKGLKNAEAILADSGRSLTCQMLHGEAAPTVIDYVNAKEINLLVMGAYGHNRIRQLILGSSTTELLQGCQIPTLLFR
;
A
#
# COMPACT_ATOMS: atom_id res chain seq x y z
N MET A 1 -6.72 -8.11 -13.56
CA MET A 1 -7.16 -7.35 -12.37
C MET A 1 -8.54 -6.77 -12.67
N LYS A 2 -9.51 -6.93 -11.77
CA LYS A 2 -10.90 -6.50 -11.97
C LYS A 2 -11.44 -5.57 -10.87
N ARG A 3 -10.90 -5.67 -9.65
CA ARG A 3 -11.40 -4.90 -8.51
C ARG A 3 -10.29 -4.35 -7.63
N LEU A 4 -10.37 -3.03 -7.35
CA LEU A 4 -9.51 -2.31 -6.43
C LEU A 4 -10.27 -2.00 -5.13
N LEU A 5 -9.62 -2.24 -4.00
CA LEU A 5 -10.05 -1.79 -2.69
C LEU A 5 -9.21 -0.58 -2.27
N VAL A 6 -9.83 0.57 -2.07
CA VAL A 6 -9.14 1.82 -1.74
C VAL A 6 -9.47 2.20 -0.31
N CYS A 7 -8.50 2.06 0.60
CA CYS A 7 -8.65 2.41 2.01
C CYS A 7 -8.30 3.89 2.22
N ILE A 8 -9.25 4.66 2.74
CA ILE A 8 -9.11 6.11 2.95
C ILE A 8 -9.45 6.50 4.38
N ASP A 9 -8.93 7.62 4.83
CA ASP A 9 -9.14 8.18 6.16
C ASP A 9 -9.36 9.71 6.16
N GLY A 10 -9.53 10.33 4.98
CA GLY A 10 -9.68 11.77 4.83
C GLY A 10 -8.38 12.56 4.84
N SER A 11 -7.21 11.93 5.06
CA SER A 11 -5.90 12.56 5.00
C SER A 11 -5.45 12.84 3.55
N HIS A 12 -4.34 13.59 3.40
CA HIS A 12 -3.67 13.75 2.10
C HIS A 12 -3.25 12.40 1.49
N TYR A 13 -2.89 11.41 2.33
CA TYR A 13 -2.59 10.06 1.86
C TYR A 13 -3.83 9.36 1.31
N GLY A 14 -5.00 9.55 1.93
CA GLY A 14 -6.28 9.06 1.41
C GLY A 14 -6.63 9.68 0.05
N GLN A 15 -6.39 10.98 -0.11
CA GLN A 15 -6.56 11.66 -1.40
C GLN A 15 -5.60 11.10 -2.46
N SER A 16 -4.34 10.86 -2.09
CA SER A 16 -3.35 10.24 -2.96
C SER A 16 -3.75 8.80 -3.36
N CYS A 17 -4.34 8.02 -2.44
CA CYS A 17 -4.91 6.70 -2.76
C CYS A 17 -5.96 6.78 -3.88
N CYS A 18 -6.85 7.77 -3.83
CA CYS A 18 -7.82 8.01 -4.90
C CYS A 18 -7.13 8.41 -6.22
N GLY A 19 -6.08 9.23 -6.18
CA GLY A 19 -5.28 9.58 -7.35
C GLY A 19 -4.67 8.34 -8.03
N TYR A 20 -4.04 7.46 -7.25
CA TYR A 20 -3.49 6.21 -7.79
C TYR A 20 -4.56 5.24 -8.27
N ALA A 21 -5.72 5.16 -7.60
CA ALA A 21 -6.84 4.35 -8.08
C ALA A 21 -7.37 4.87 -9.42
N GLY A 22 -7.49 6.19 -9.58
CA GLY A 22 -7.84 6.83 -10.85
C GLY A 22 -6.82 6.54 -11.95
N TRP A 23 -5.52 6.66 -11.65
CA TRP A 23 -4.44 6.32 -12.59
C TRP A 23 -4.49 4.84 -13.00
N ILE A 24 -4.67 3.90 -12.06
CA ILE A 24 -4.80 2.48 -12.39
C ILE A 24 -6.03 2.23 -13.26
N SER A 25 -7.16 2.87 -12.96
CA SER A 25 -8.40 2.71 -13.73
C SER A 25 -8.33 3.33 -15.12
N SER A 26 -7.43 4.28 -15.38
CA SER A 26 -7.20 4.81 -16.73
C SER A 26 -6.43 3.83 -17.63
N LYS A 27 -5.71 2.87 -17.03
CA LYS A 27 -4.94 1.85 -17.74
C LYS A 27 -5.65 0.50 -17.81
N LEU A 28 -6.57 0.24 -16.87
CA LEU A 28 -7.24 -1.06 -16.71
C LEU A 28 -8.73 -0.85 -16.45
N ASP A 29 -9.56 -1.70 -17.03
CA ASP A 29 -11.00 -1.75 -16.71
C ASP A 29 -11.18 -2.44 -15.36
N VAL A 30 -11.36 -1.64 -14.30
CA VAL A 30 -11.46 -2.11 -12.92
C VAL A 30 -12.65 -1.48 -12.19
N GLU A 31 -13.26 -2.25 -11.30
CA GLU A 31 -14.23 -1.75 -10.32
C GLU A 31 -13.48 -1.17 -9.11
N ILE A 32 -13.94 -0.04 -8.59
CA ILE A 32 -13.36 0.60 -7.41
C ILE A 32 -14.35 0.55 -6.25
N GLU A 33 -13.89 -0.03 -5.13
CA GLU A 33 -14.54 0.10 -3.84
C GLU A 33 -13.70 0.98 -2.92
N VAL A 34 -14.30 2.08 -2.43
CA VAL A 34 -13.65 2.96 -1.45
C VAL A 34 -14.17 2.61 -0.07
N VAL A 35 -13.25 2.39 0.86
CA VAL A 35 -13.57 1.97 2.23
C VAL A 35 -13.00 2.95 3.24
N TYR A 36 -13.88 3.39 4.15
CA TYR A 36 -13.50 4.14 5.35
C TYR A 36 -13.66 3.26 6.58
N PHE A 37 -12.67 3.30 7.49
CA PHE A 37 -12.67 2.54 8.74
C PHE A 37 -12.74 3.47 9.94
N THR A 38 -13.76 3.26 10.79
CA THR A 38 -13.79 3.83 12.14
C THR A 38 -13.16 2.83 13.12
N ASP A 39 -11.99 3.16 13.65
CA ASP A 39 -11.34 2.38 14.70
C ASP A 39 -11.93 2.75 16.07
N LEU A 40 -12.76 1.88 16.64
CA LEU A 40 -13.44 2.12 17.91
C LEU A 40 -12.49 2.34 19.10
N ARG A 41 -11.22 1.89 19.01
CA ARG A 41 -10.23 2.14 20.07
C ARG A 41 -9.93 3.62 20.28
N GLN A 42 -10.18 4.45 19.30
CA GLN A 42 -10.05 5.92 19.44
C GLN A 42 -11.03 6.46 20.50
N PHE A 43 -12.09 5.72 20.79
CA PHE A 43 -13.13 6.08 21.76
C PHE A 43 -13.02 5.29 23.08
N GLU A 44 -12.17 4.28 23.17
CA GLU A 44 -11.87 3.60 24.42
C GLU A 44 -10.96 4.50 25.27
N VAL A 45 -11.57 5.39 26.04
CA VAL A 45 -10.87 6.11 27.11
C VAL A 45 -11.04 5.28 28.39
N PRO A 46 -10.06 4.44 28.78
CA PRO A 46 -10.19 3.51 29.91
C PRO A 46 -10.56 4.23 31.21
N PHE A 47 -10.07 5.46 31.37
CA PHE A 47 -10.31 6.30 32.54
C PHE A 47 -11.77 6.77 32.68
N VAL A 48 -12.47 7.03 31.56
CA VAL A 48 -13.86 7.49 31.59
C VAL A 48 -14.83 6.34 31.88
N ALA A 49 -14.51 5.14 31.40
CA ALA A 49 -15.30 3.94 31.67
C ALA A 49 -15.24 3.55 33.16
N ASP A 50 -14.07 3.68 33.76
CA ASP A 50 -13.86 3.35 35.21
C ASP A 50 -14.52 4.37 36.14
N LEU A 51 -14.47 5.66 35.81
CA LEU A 51 -15.16 6.72 36.54
C LEU A 51 -16.70 6.65 36.42
N SER A 52 -17.24 6.31 35.27
CA SER A 52 -18.69 6.24 35.09
C SER A 52 -19.30 5.06 35.83
N GLY A 53 -18.61 3.92 35.93
CA GLY A 53 -19.02 2.75 36.69
C GLY A 53 -19.04 3.01 38.20
N SER A 54 -18.08 3.76 38.72
CA SER A 54 -17.96 4.07 40.17
C SER A 54 -18.90 5.20 40.65
N LEU A 55 -19.33 6.10 39.74
CA LEU A 55 -20.18 7.26 40.07
C LEU A 55 -21.65 7.09 39.65
N GLY A 56 -22.05 5.94 39.08
CA GLY A 56 -23.43 5.69 38.63
C GLY A 56 -23.92 6.66 37.56
N LEU A 57 -23.00 7.30 36.81
CA LEU A 57 -23.33 8.28 35.80
C LEU A 57 -23.65 7.57 34.48
N GLN A 58 -24.87 7.76 33.96
CA GLN A 58 -25.27 7.31 32.59
C GLN A 58 -24.89 8.23 31.41
N PRO A 59 -24.13 9.35 31.56
CA PRO A 59 -23.81 10.24 30.45
C PRO A 59 -22.90 9.57 29.39
N PHE A 60 -22.17 8.50 29.74
CA PHE A 60 -21.20 7.87 28.84
C PHE A 60 -21.86 7.25 27.60
N GLN A 61 -23.02 6.60 27.74
CA GLN A 61 -23.72 5.99 26.59
C GLN A 61 -24.22 7.04 25.60
N SER A 62 -24.68 8.20 26.09
CA SER A 62 -25.14 9.28 25.21
C SER A 62 -23.98 9.95 24.46
N VAL A 63 -22.82 10.11 25.10
CA VAL A 63 -21.61 10.66 24.46
C VAL A 63 -21.06 9.70 23.40
N MET A 64 -21.02 8.38 23.70
CA MET A 64 -20.61 7.38 22.72
C MET A 64 -21.55 7.32 21.52
N GLY A 65 -22.85 7.42 21.73
CA GLY A 65 -23.82 7.50 20.63
C GLY A 65 -23.61 8.72 19.74
N GLN A 66 -23.35 9.89 20.33
CA GLN A 66 -23.04 11.11 19.58
C GLN A 66 -21.73 11.01 18.79
N LEU A 67 -20.69 10.41 19.38
CA LEU A 67 -19.42 10.18 18.71
C LEU A 67 -19.55 9.21 17.52
N GLN A 68 -20.34 8.14 17.68
CA GLN A 68 -20.63 7.22 16.58
C GLN A 68 -21.40 7.90 15.43
N GLU A 69 -22.34 8.77 15.74
CA GLU A 69 -23.08 9.52 14.71
C GLU A 69 -22.16 10.52 13.99
N LEU A 70 -21.30 11.26 14.72
CA LEU A 70 -20.31 12.15 14.13
C LEU A 70 -19.33 11.41 13.21
N GLU A 71 -18.86 10.23 13.63
CA GLU A 71 -17.97 9.41 12.78
C GLU A 71 -18.69 8.89 11.54
N LYS A 72 -19.96 8.58 11.65
CA LYS A 72 -20.76 8.18 10.49
C LYS A 72 -20.93 9.35 9.52
N GLU A 73 -21.29 10.55 9.99
CA GLU A 73 -21.36 11.76 9.17
C GLU A 73 -20.01 12.07 8.51
N LYS A 74 -18.92 12.01 9.28
CA LYS A 74 -17.54 12.17 8.77
C LYS A 74 -17.25 11.17 7.66
N SER A 75 -17.61 9.90 7.85
CA SER A 75 -17.38 8.84 6.87
C SER A 75 -18.14 9.10 5.56
N GLU A 76 -19.39 9.55 5.64
CA GLU A 76 -20.21 9.87 4.48
C GLU A 76 -19.60 11.00 3.65
N VAL A 77 -19.12 12.06 4.31
CA VAL A 77 -18.43 13.18 3.65
C VAL A 77 -17.14 12.72 2.96
N ILE A 78 -16.29 11.96 3.66
CA ILE A 78 -15.03 11.47 3.13
C ILE A 78 -15.25 10.53 1.93
N LEU A 79 -16.19 9.60 2.04
CA LEU A 79 -16.53 8.67 0.97
C LEU A 79 -17.17 9.38 -0.25
N ALA A 80 -17.96 10.43 -0.02
CA ALA A 80 -18.51 11.24 -1.10
C ALA A 80 -17.41 12.04 -1.83
N GLN A 81 -16.48 12.63 -1.07
CA GLN A 81 -15.34 13.37 -1.62
C GLN A 81 -14.43 12.46 -2.46
N ALA A 82 -14.13 11.26 -1.96
CA ALA A 82 -13.32 10.28 -2.70
C ALA A 82 -13.99 9.86 -4.02
N ALA A 83 -15.30 9.62 -4.02
CA ALA A 83 -16.04 9.30 -5.24
C ALA A 83 -16.05 10.48 -6.23
N SER A 84 -16.13 11.74 -5.75
CA SER A 84 -16.00 12.93 -6.60
C SER A 84 -14.63 13.03 -7.24
N GLN A 85 -13.58 12.85 -6.45
CA GLN A 85 -12.19 12.88 -6.92
C GLN A 85 -11.92 11.80 -8.00
N LEU A 86 -12.41 10.57 -7.81
CA LEU A 86 -12.31 9.52 -8.80
C LEU A 86 -13.05 9.88 -10.09
N LYS A 87 -14.23 10.48 -9.99
CA LYS A 87 -14.96 10.96 -11.17
C LYS A 87 -14.22 12.08 -11.90
N GLU A 88 -13.64 13.01 -11.17
CA GLU A 88 -12.82 14.10 -11.72
C GLU A 88 -11.53 13.57 -12.42
N SER A 89 -10.97 12.45 -11.95
CA SER A 89 -9.86 11.77 -12.64
C SER A 89 -10.26 10.96 -13.89
N GLY A 90 -11.55 11.01 -14.29
CA GLY A 90 -12.05 10.33 -15.47
C GLY A 90 -12.63 8.93 -15.23
N TYR A 91 -12.72 8.46 -13.99
CA TYR A 91 -13.36 7.17 -13.67
C TYR A 91 -14.88 7.28 -13.86
N SER A 92 -15.43 6.49 -14.79
CA SER A 92 -16.83 6.58 -15.21
C SER A 92 -17.78 5.56 -14.57
N ASN A 93 -17.23 4.46 -14.02
CA ASN A 93 -18.04 3.42 -13.38
C ASN A 93 -18.54 3.86 -11.99
N PRO A 94 -19.65 3.28 -11.49
CA PRO A 94 -20.10 3.55 -10.13
C PRO A 94 -19.04 3.19 -9.08
N VAL A 95 -18.75 4.12 -8.18
CA VAL A 95 -17.85 3.87 -7.04
C VAL A 95 -18.65 3.22 -5.91
N LYS A 96 -18.27 2.01 -5.52
CA LYS A 96 -18.81 1.38 -4.32
C LYS A 96 -18.22 2.05 -3.08
N LYS A 97 -19.09 2.52 -2.18
CA LYS A 97 -18.72 3.19 -0.93
C LYS A 97 -19.06 2.28 0.25
N THR A 98 -18.07 2.02 1.10
CA THR A 98 -18.24 1.14 2.26
C THR A 98 -17.68 1.82 3.51
N HIS A 99 -18.51 1.91 4.54
CA HIS A 99 -18.08 2.28 5.89
C HIS A 99 -18.05 1.02 6.75
N LYS A 100 -16.92 0.74 7.38
CA LYS A 100 -16.72 -0.36 8.32
C LYS A 100 -16.34 0.19 9.68
N THR A 101 -16.97 -0.33 10.73
CA THR A 101 -16.61 -0.04 12.12
C THR A 101 -15.89 -1.26 12.69
N GLY A 102 -14.73 -1.06 13.31
CA GLY A 102 -13.93 -2.13 13.88
C GLY A 102 -12.46 -2.09 13.47
N PHE A 103 -11.80 -3.23 13.56
CA PHE A 103 -10.38 -3.32 13.19
C PHE A 103 -10.24 -3.68 11.71
N LEU A 104 -9.42 -2.89 11.01
CA LEU A 104 -9.12 -3.15 9.60
C LEU A 104 -8.64 -4.58 9.37
N VAL A 105 -7.76 -5.09 10.25
CA VAL A 105 -7.17 -6.43 10.09
C VAL A 105 -8.23 -7.53 10.19
N ASP A 106 -9.21 -7.38 11.08
CA ASP A 106 -10.28 -8.38 11.24
C ASP A 106 -11.24 -8.38 10.04
N SER A 107 -11.46 -7.19 9.46
CA SER A 107 -12.30 -7.04 8.26
C SER A 107 -11.55 -7.32 6.96
N LEU A 108 -10.21 -7.37 6.99
CA LEU A 108 -9.39 -7.46 5.79
C LEU A 108 -9.68 -8.72 4.99
N LYS A 109 -9.82 -9.86 5.66
CA LYS A 109 -10.09 -11.15 4.99
C LYS A 109 -11.41 -11.11 4.20
N GLU A 110 -12.46 -10.51 4.78
CA GLU A 110 -13.75 -10.33 4.10
C GLU A 110 -13.62 -9.37 2.90
N LEU A 111 -12.87 -8.28 3.07
CA LEU A 111 -12.68 -7.27 2.03
C LEU A 111 -11.80 -7.74 0.87
N GLU A 112 -10.87 -8.66 1.14
CA GLU A 112 -10.03 -9.28 0.11
C GLU A 112 -10.80 -10.26 -0.77
N GLU A 113 -11.98 -10.73 -0.35
CA GLU A 113 -12.82 -11.59 -1.18
C GLU A 113 -13.27 -10.83 -2.44
N GLY A 114 -12.80 -11.31 -3.59
CA GLY A 114 -13.06 -10.66 -4.88
C GLY A 114 -12.24 -9.40 -5.16
N THR A 115 -11.30 -9.03 -4.29
CA THR A 115 -10.35 -7.94 -4.51
C THR A 115 -9.05 -8.45 -5.12
N ASP A 116 -8.52 -7.73 -6.10
CA ASP A 116 -7.25 -8.09 -6.75
C ASP A 116 -6.07 -7.28 -6.21
N MET A 117 -6.30 -6.04 -5.76
CA MET A 117 -5.30 -5.16 -5.19
C MET A 117 -5.92 -4.23 -4.15
N ILE A 118 -5.16 -3.96 -3.09
CA ILE A 118 -5.53 -3.02 -2.04
C ILE A 118 -4.66 -1.77 -2.16
N ILE A 119 -5.28 -0.59 -2.06
CA ILE A 119 -4.56 0.70 -2.02
C ILE A 119 -4.73 1.27 -0.62
N VAL A 120 -3.61 1.63 0.02
CA VAL A 120 -3.57 2.19 1.37
C VAL A 120 -2.54 3.30 1.45
N GLY A 121 -2.81 4.33 2.24
CA GLY A 121 -1.83 5.39 2.47
C GLY A 121 -0.65 4.91 3.32
N LYS A 122 0.55 5.37 3.01
CA LYS A 122 1.77 5.09 3.79
C LYS A 122 1.64 5.54 5.25
N ARG A 123 0.86 6.61 5.48
CA ARG A 123 0.48 7.16 6.79
C ARG A 123 -0.98 7.56 6.75
N GLY A 124 -1.54 7.90 7.91
CA GLY A 124 -2.92 8.34 8.04
C GLY A 124 -3.05 9.76 8.55
N GLU A 125 -4.22 10.11 9.06
CA GLU A 125 -4.62 11.43 9.54
C GLU A 125 -3.63 12.05 10.55
N ASN A 126 -2.97 11.23 11.36
CA ASN A 126 -1.98 11.66 12.37
C ASN A 126 -0.53 11.79 11.84
N ALA A 127 -0.33 11.76 10.53
CA ALA A 127 1.00 11.77 9.89
C ALA A 127 1.89 12.98 10.24
N ASN A 128 1.29 14.09 10.63
CA ASN A 128 2.02 15.32 10.97
C ASN A 128 2.74 15.26 12.34
N PHE A 129 2.40 14.30 13.19
CA PHE A 129 2.96 14.17 14.54
C PHE A 129 4.14 13.19 14.66
N ALA A 130 4.41 12.39 13.62
CA ALA A 130 5.47 11.38 13.63
C ALA A 130 6.09 11.23 12.24
N THR A 131 7.18 11.95 11.97
CA THR A 131 7.78 12.02 10.64
C THR A 131 8.53 10.76 10.22
N GLU A 132 8.97 9.91 11.15
CA GLU A 132 9.84 8.76 10.89
C GLU A 132 9.15 7.39 10.93
N HIS A 133 7.85 7.33 11.31
CA HIS A 133 7.15 6.05 11.46
C HIS A 133 6.15 5.80 10.34
N LEU A 134 6.04 4.53 9.94
CA LEU A 134 4.96 4.05 9.07
C LEU A 134 3.62 4.13 9.83
N GLY A 135 2.53 4.29 9.11
CA GLY A 135 1.20 4.26 9.72
C GLY A 135 0.89 2.87 10.29
N SER A 136 0.37 2.80 11.52
CA SER A 136 0.03 1.53 12.18
C SER A 136 -0.95 0.69 11.36
N THR A 137 -1.87 1.33 10.65
CA THR A 137 -2.81 0.68 9.71
C THR A 137 -2.06 0.06 8.54
N MET A 138 -1.14 0.81 7.91
CA MET A 138 -0.34 0.32 6.79
C MET A 138 0.55 -0.86 7.20
N GLU A 139 1.24 -0.79 8.35
CA GLU A 139 2.04 -1.92 8.84
C GLU A 139 1.21 -3.18 9.10
N ARG A 140 0.03 -3.03 9.68
CA ARG A 140 -0.90 -4.14 9.91
C ARG A 140 -1.41 -4.73 8.59
N MET A 141 -1.74 -3.87 7.63
CA MET A 141 -2.13 -4.27 6.28
C MET A 141 -1.02 -5.06 5.60
N ALA A 142 0.20 -4.51 5.56
CA ALA A 142 1.35 -5.19 4.96
C ALA A 142 1.63 -6.56 5.58
N ARG A 143 1.31 -6.75 6.88
CA ARG A 143 1.46 -8.04 7.58
C ARG A 143 0.32 -9.03 7.30
N ALA A 144 -0.90 -8.56 7.12
CA ALA A 144 -2.10 -9.39 7.07
C ALA A 144 -2.62 -9.63 5.64
N ALA A 145 -2.39 -8.69 4.72
CA ALA A 145 -2.89 -8.76 3.36
C ALA A 145 -2.32 -9.96 2.60
N THR A 146 -3.18 -10.65 1.88
CA THR A 146 -2.81 -11.75 0.97
C THR A 146 -2.74 -11.30 -0.48
N LYS A 147 -3.33 -10.14 -0.77
CA LYS A 147 -3.35 -9.50 -2.08
C LYS A 147 -2.21 -8.49 -2.23
N PRO A 148 -1.78 -8.17 -3.45
CA PRO A 148 -0.87 -7.06 -3.68
C PRO A 148 -1.36 -5.79 -3.01
N SER A 149 -0.46 -5.09 -2.32
CA SER A 149 -0.79 -3.86 -1.59
C SER A 149 -0.05 -2.67 -2.17
N PHE A 150 -0.78 -1.73 -2.74
CA PHE A 150 -0.24 -0.47 -3.23
C PHE A 150 -0.22 0.55 -2.09
N VAL A 151 0.97 0.87 -1.60
CA VAL A 151 1.19 1.83 -0.52
C VAL A 151 1.42 3.20 -1.11
N ALA A 152 0.41 4.06 -1.06
CA ALA A 152 0.44 5.39 -1.65
C ALA A 152 1.35 6.35 -0.89
N SER A 153 2.15 7.13 -1.61
CA SER A 153 2.91 8.28 -1.09
C SER A 153 1.97 9.43 -0.70
N ARG A 154 2.53 10.48 -0.07
CA ARG A 154 1.74 11.64 0.39
C ARG A 154 1.03 12.36 -0.76
N GLU A 155 1.70 12.46 -1.91
CA GLU A 155 1.21 13.12 -3.10
C GLU A 155 1.13 12.14 -4.26
N PHE A 156 0.07 12.25 -5.04
CA PHE A 156 -0.05 11.50 -6.28
C PHE A 156 0.92 12.04 -7.32
N LYS A 157 1.65 11.13 -7.97
CA LYS A 157 2.44 11.39 -9.17
C LYS A 157 2.23 10.23 -10.13
N GLU A 158 2.03 10.53 -11.40
CA GLU A 158 1.88 9.51 -12.42
C GLU A 158 3.14 8.64 -12.51
N VAL A 159 2.95 7.33 -12.64
CA VAL A 159 4.05 6.38 -12.68
C VAL A 159 4.59 6.27 -14.09
N SER A 160 5.83 6.71 -14.28
CA SER A 160 6.57 6.62 -15.56
C SER A 160 7.81 5.73 -15.46
N ARG A 161 8.37 5.54 -14.24
CA ARG A 161 9.52 4.67 -13.98
C ARG A 161 9.27 3.83 -12.74
N ALA A 162 9.25 2.52 -12.92
CA ALA A 162 9.06 1.57 -11.83
C ALA A 162 10.34 0.76 -11.59
N LEU A 163 10.76 0.67 -10.32
CA LEU A 163 11.89 -0.16 -9.90
C LEU A 163 11.36 -1.43 -9.24
N ILE A 164 11.76 -2.58 -9.74
CA ILE A 164 11.59 -3.87 -9.09
C ILE A 164 12.86 -4.16 -8.28
N SER A 165 12.77 -4.08 -6.94
CA SER A 165 13.82 -4.54 -6.04
C SER A 165 13.69 -6.06 -5.89
N TYR A 166 14.59 -6.80 -6.52
CA TYR A 166 14.48 -8.24 -6.74
C TYR A 166 15.49 -9.04 -5.91
N ASP A 167 14.99 -9.99 -5.12
CA ASP A 167 15.81 -10.89 -4.26
C ASP A 167 15.65 -12.38 -4.61
N ASP A 168 15.04 -12.70 -5.75
CA ASP A 168 14.68 -14.06 -6.19
C ASP A 168 13.74 -14.82 -5.22
N GLY A 169 13.16 -14.15 -4.24
CA GLY A 169 12.16 -14.71 -3.34
C GLY A 169 10.81 -14.94 -4.03
N PRO A 170 9.96 -15.82 -3.47
CA PRO A 170 8.65 -16.12 -4.07
C PRO A 170 7.76 -14.88 -4.27
N SER A 171 7.84 -13.93 -3.34
CA SER A 171 7.07 -12.67 -3.43
C SER A 171 7.58 -11.77 -4.55
N CYS A 172 8.91 -11.69 -4.74
CA CYS A 172 9.50 -10.92 -5.83
C CYS A 172 9.24 -11.55 -7.21
N ARG A 173 9.19 -12.89 -7.32
CA ARG A 173 8.79 -13.56 -8.57
C ARG A 173 7.35 -13.22 -8.95
N LYS A 174 6.41 -13.25 -7.98
CA LYS A 174 5.03 -12.80 -8.21
C LYS A 174 4.97 -11.34 -8.67
N ALA A 175 5.86 -10.48 -8.13
CA ALA A 175 5.96 -9.08 -8.55
C ALA A 175 6.41 -8.94 -10.00
N VAL A 176 7.41 -9.74 -10.43
CA VAL A 176 7.90 -9.78 -11.82
C VAL A 176 6.79 -10.24 -12.76
N ASP A 177 6.11 -11.34 -12.46
CA ASP A 177 5.00 -11.87 -13.27
C ASP A 177 3.88 -10.83 -13.40
N PHE A 178 3.50 -10.20 -12.27
CA PHE A 178 2.47 -9.16 -12.28
C PHE A 178 2.87 -7.95 -13.12
N VAL A 179 4.10 -7.45 -13.01
CA VAL A 179 4.58 -6.32 -13.83
C VAL A 179 4.64 -6.72 -15.28
N ALA A 180 5.06 -7.93 -15.62
CA ALA A 180 5.11 -8.43 -17.00
C ALA A 180 3.72 -8.52 -17.64
N GLU A 181 2.71 -8.99 -16.91
CA GLU A 181 1.36 -9.26 -17.44
C GLU A 181 0.41 -8.06 -17.35
N SER A 182 0.62 -7.16 -16.37
CA SER A 182 -0.33 -6.08 -16.10
C SER A 182 -0.21 -4.92 -17.09
N GLY A 183 -1.31 -4.54 -17.74
CA GLY A 183 -1.39 -3.31 -18.55
C GLY A 183 -1.13 -2.01 -17.77
N MET A 184 -1.12 -2.06 -16.43
CA MET A 184 -0.81 -0.90 -15.58
C MET A 184 0.55 -0.28 -15.89
N PHE A 185 1.51 -1.09 -16.36
CA PHE A 185 2.89 -0.68 -16.67
C PHE A 185 3.17 -0.52 -18.17
N SER A 186 2.14 -0.45 -19.01
CA SER A 186 2.32 -0.43 -20.49
C SER A 186 3.17 0.74 -21.00
N GLU A 187 3.20 1.86 -20.29
CA GLU A 187 3.93 3.07 -20.64
C GLU A 187 5.10 3.37 -19.70
N ALA A 188 5.35 2.51 -18.71
CA ALA A 188 6.40 2.73 -17.74
C ALA A 188 7.73 2.11 -18.17
N GLU A 189 8.83 2.81 -17.92
CA GLU A 189 10.18 2.26 -17.94
C GLU A 189 10.37 1.38 -16.72
N ILE A 190 10.81 0.13 -16.93
CA ILE A 190 11.02 -0.84 -15.85
C ILE A 190 12.51 -0.95 -15.55
N HIS A 191 12.86 -0.76 -14.28
CA HIS A 191 14.18 -1.04 -13.74
C HIS A 191 14.10 -2.31 -12.90
N LEU A 192 14.91 -3.31 -13.21
CA LEU A 192 15.05 -4.54 -12.44
C LEU A 192 16.41 -4.52 -11.75
N VAL A 193 16.42 -4.45 -10.43
CA VAL A 193 17.65 -4.33 -9.65
C VAL A 193 17.71 -5.39 -8.57
N THR A 194 18.86 -6.10 -8.53
CA THR A 194 19.25 -6.97 -7.43
C THR A 194 20.43 -6.34 -6.71
N VAL A 195 20.40 -6.34 -5.38
CA VAL A 195 21.53 -5.88 -4.54
C VAL A 195 22.16 -7.10 -3.89
N SER A 196 23.45 -7.31 -4.12
CA SER A 196 24.25 -8.36 -3.48
C SER A 196 25.30 -7.73 -2.57
N PRO A 197 25.51 -8.26 -1.36
CA PRO A 197 26.61 -7.82 -0.49
C PRO A 197 27.98 -8.22 -1.04
N ASN A 198 28.06 -9.25 -1.89
CA ASN A 198 29.29 -9.80 -2.44
C ASN A 198 29.29 -9.75 -3.97
N GLU A 199 30.46 -9.48 -4.57
CA GLU A 199 30.63 -9.37 -6.03
C GLU A 199 30.47 -10.69 -6.80
N GLU A 200 30.57 -11.87 -6.14
CA GLU A 200 30.61 -13.19 -6.76
C GLU A 200 29.40 -14.09 -6.43
N GLU A 201 28.20 -13.56 -6.38
CA GLU A 201 27.02 -14.37 -6.06
C GLU A 201 26.34 -14.91 -7.35
N GLU A 202 26.85 -16.04 -7.89
CA GLU A 202 26.30 -16.68 -9.10
C GLU A 202 24.79 -16.97 -9.02
N GLY A 203 24.28 -17.27 -7.84
CA GLY A 203 22.86 -17.54 -7.59
C GLY A 203 21.97 -16.33 -7.88
N SER A 204 22.35 -15.18 -7.35
CA SER A 204 21.66 -13.91 -7.54
C SER A 204 21.65 -13.48 -9.01
N LEU A 205 22.77 -13.69 -9.71
CA LEU A 205 22.87 -13.40 -11.15
C LEU A 205 21.95 -14.28 -12.00
N LYS A 206 21.81 -15.57 -11.66
CA LYS A 206 20.91 -16.48 -12.37
C LYS A 206 19.44 -16.09 -12.16
N GLY A 207 19.05 -15.78 -10.94
CA GLY A 207 17.69 -15.32 -10.62
C GLY A 207 17.35 -14.03 -11.38
N LEU A 208 18.28 -13.06 -11.38
CA LEU A 208 18.13 -11.80 -12.09
C LEU A 208 17.92 -12.00 -13.60
N LYS A 209 18.73 -12.86 -14.25
CA LYS A 209 18.59 -13.17 -15.70
C LYS A 209 17.27 -13.83 -16.04
N ASN A 210 16.74 -14.70 -15.15
CA ASN A 210 15.42 -15.30 -15.37
C ASN A 210 14.30 -14.25 -15.30
N ALA A 211 14.35 -13.36 -14.32
CA ALA A 211 13.39 -12.27 -14.18
C ALA A 211 13.50 -11.26 -15.35
N GLU A 212 14.72 -10.96 -15.80
CA GLU A 212 14.97 -10.13 -16.97
C GLU A 212 14.32 -10.73 -18.23
N ALA A 213 14.46 -12.03 -18.47
CA ALA A 213 13.85 -12.71 -19.62
C ALA A 213 12.32 -12.58 -19.60
N ILE A 214 11.67 -12.79 -18.45
CA ILE A 214 10.20 -12.65 -18.30
C ILE A 214 9.76 -11.21 -18.65
N LEU A 215 10.48 -10.20 -18.15
CA LEU A 215 10.14 -8.80 -18.39
C LEU A 215 10.45 -8.37 -19.85
N ALA A 216 11.53 -8.87 -20.45
CA ALA A 216 11.89 -8.59 -21.83
C ALA A 216 10.81 -9.07 -22.82
N ASP A 217 10.24 -10.25 -22.58
CA ASP A 217 9.15 -10.81 -23.41
C ASP A 217 7.88 -9.94 -23.36
N SER A 218 7.74 -9.07 -22.36
CA SER A 218 6.61 -8.12 -22.27
C SER A 218 6.71 -6.92 -23.22
N GLY A 219 7.86 -6.74 -23.91
CA GLY A 219 8.08 -5.65 -24.87
C GLY A 219 8.25 -4.26 -24.28
N ARG A 220 8.48 -4.14 -22.95
CA ARG A 220 8.65 -2.86 -22.24
C ARG A 220 10.11 -2.40 -22.28
N SER A 221 10.32 -1.09 -22.09
CA SER A 221 11.65 -0.55 -21.82
C SER A 221 12.16 -1.11 -20.51
N LEU A 222 13.26 -1.84 -20.53
CA LEU A 222 13.82 -2.55 -19.39
C LEU A 222 15.29 -2.18 -19.19
N THR A 223 15.63 -1.77 -17.95
CA THR A 223 17.01 -1.64 -17.47
C THR A 223 17.24 -2.69 -16.39
N CYS A 224 18.23 -3.58 -16.57
CA CYS A 224 18.55 -4.62 -15.62
C CYS A 224 19.96 -4.39 -15.05
N GLN A 225 20.09 -4.37 -13.70
CA GLN A 225 21.38 -4.13 -13.02
C GLN A 225 21.52 -4.96 -11.75
N MET A 226 22.75 -5.42 -11.51
CA MET A 226 23.19 -5.90 -10.20
C MET A 226 24.01 -4.79 -9.54
N LEU A 227 23.66 -4.47 -8.32
CA LEU A 227 24.34 -3.47 -7.49
C LEU A 227 24.99 -4.17 -6.27
N HIS A 228 25.98 -3.52 -5.69
CA HIS A 228 26.71 -4.04 -4.53
C HIS A 228 26.53 -3.11 -3.33
N GLY A 229 26.32 -3.71 -2.16
CA GLY A 229 26.16 -2.98 -0.90
C GLY A 229 25.06 -3.52 0.00
N GLU A 230 24.65 -2.70 0.94
CA GLU A 230 23.49 -2.97 1.79
C GLU A 230 22.19 -2.70 1.01
N ALA A 231 21.24 -3.63 1.09
CA ALA A 231 20.07 -3.63 0.22
C ALA A 231 19.25 -2.32 0.28
N ALA A 232 18.84 -1.86 1.47
CA ALA A 232 17.95 -0.72 1.58
C ALA A 232 18.63 0.61 1.20
N PRO A 233 19.81 0.97 1.71
CA PRO A 233 20.51 2.19 1.28
C PRO A 233 20.80 2.21 -0.21
N THR A 234 21.28 1.11 -0.79
CA THR A 234 21.61 1.03 -2.22
C THR A 234 20.38 1.23 -3.11
N VAL A 235 19.23 0.64 -2.74
CA VAL A 235 17.97 0.83 -3.46
C VAL A 235 17.47 2.27 -3.33
N ILE A 236 17.56 2.89 -2.15
CA ILE A 236 17.15 4.29 -1.94
C ILE A 236 17.99 5.23 -2.80
N ASP A 237 19.30 5.04 -2.83
CA ASP A 237 20.21 5.83 -3.67
C ASP A 237 19.89 5.68 -5.16
N TYR A 238 19.59 4.44 -5.60
CA TYR A 238 19.17 4.17 -6.97
C TYR A 238 17.86 4.85 -7.33
N VAL A 239 16.86 4.78 -6.43
CA VAL A 239 15.56 5.45 -6.59
C VAL A 239 15.75 6.94 -6.85
N ASN A 240 16.59 7.59 -6.05
CA ASN A 240 16.88 9.01 -6.19
C ASN A 240 17.67 9.34 -7.45
N ALA A 241 18.73 8.57 -7.74
CA ALA A 241 19.62 8.82 -8.87
C ALA A 241 18.94 8.59 -10.24
N LYS A 242 17.96 7.68 -10.30
CA LYS A 242 17.23 7.33 -11.54
C LYS A 242 15.83 7.95 -11.63
N GLU A 243 15.47 8.81 -10.67
CA GLU A 243 14.14 9.45 -10.60
C GLU A 243 12.99 8.43 -10.68
N ILE A 244 13.16 7.30 -10.00
CA ILE A 244 12.13 6.26 -9.90
C ILE A 244 10.93 6.85 -9.16
N ASN A 245 9.72 6.53 -9.64
CA ASN A 245 8.50 7.04 -9.04
C ASN A 245 7.49 5.95 -8.63
N LEU A 246 7.87 4.68 -8.74
CA LEU A 246 7.21 3.54 -8.08
C LEU A 246 8.25 2.49 -7.69
N LEU A 247 8.25 2.05 -6.44
CA LEU A 247 9.00 0.90 -5.97
C LEU A 247 8.10 -0.35 -5.98
N VAL A 248 8.56 -1.44 -6.57
CA VAL A 248 7.90 -2.75 -6.56
C VAL A 248 8.79 -3.73 -5.84
N MET A 249 8.27 -4.45 -4.85
CA MET A 249 9.09 -5.34 -4.04
C MET A 249 8.30 -6.45 -3.36
N GLY A 250 8.99 -7.51 -2.95
CA GLY A 250 8.46 -8.50 -2.02
C GLY A 250 8.44 -7.97 -0.58
N ALA A 251 7.39 -8.25 0.15
CA ALA A 251 7.28 -7.85 1.56
C ALA A 251 8.00 -8.79 2.53
N TYR A 252 8.38 -10.00 2.08
CA TYR A 252 8.98 -11.05 2.90
C TYR A 252 10.12 -11.73 2.13
N GLY A 253 11.33 -11.65 2.67
CA GLY A 253 12.50 -12.36 2.14
C GLY A 253 12.49 -13.86 2.51
N HIS A 254 13.60 -14.55 2.24
CA HIS A 254 13.77 -16.03 2.31
C HIS A 254 13.43 -16.72 3.62
N ASN A 255 13.24 -16.03 4.75
CA ASN A 255 12.99 -16.65 6.05
C ASN A 255 11.50 -16.81 6.34
N ARG A 256 10.97 -18.01 6.08
CA ARG A 256 9.56 -18.43 6.31
C ARG A 256 9.07 -18.35 7.78
N ILE A 257 9.95 -18.16 8.75
CA ILE A 257 9.64 -18.31 10.18
C ILE A 257 8.96 -17.08 10.80
N ARG A 258 8.89 -15.95 10.09
CA ARG A 258 8.38 -14.68 10.65
C ARG A 258 7.22 -14.08 9.85
N GLN A 259 6.18 -14.88 9.62
CA GLN A 259 4.98 -14.44 8.88
C GLN A 259 4.23 -13.25 9.51
N LEU A 260 4.62 -12.83 10.72
CA LEU A 260 3.99 -11.74 11.48
C LEU A 260 4.85 -10.47 11.57
N ILE A 261 6.06 -10.46 11.01
CA ILE A 261 6.98 -9.31 11.12
C ILE A 261 7.34 -8.84 9.72
N LEU A 262 7.13 -7.58 9.44
CA LEU A 262 7.66 -6.92 8.24
C LEU A 262 9.19 -7.01 8.29
N GLY A 263 9.86 -7.42 7.21
CA GLY A 263 11.32 -7.51 7.17
C GLY A 263 11.98 -6.15 7.43
N SER A 264 13.19 -6.14 8.04
CA SER A 264 13.92 -4.91 8.32
C SER A 264 14.15 -4.09 7.03
N SER A 265 14.66 -4.72 5.98
CA SER A 265 14.86 -4.06 4.68
C SER A 265 13.57 -3.52 4.07
N THR A 266 12.45 -4.26 4.20
CA THR A 266 11.13 -3.78 3.75
C THR A 266 10.71 -2.53 4.52
N THR A 267 10.90 -2.53 5.84
CA THR A 267 10.58 -1.37 6.69
C THR A 267 11.45 -0.17 6.35
N GLU A 268 12.77 -0.37 6.20
CA GLU A 268 13.73 0.66 5.83
C GLU A 268 13.41 1.27 4.46
N LEU A 269 13.09 0.45 3.45
CA LEU A 269 12.68 0.92 2.13
C LEU A 269 11.37 1.71 2.17
N LEU A 270 10.38 1.21 2.89
CA LEU A 270 9.13 1.93 3.07
C LEU A 270 9.29 3.26 3.81
N GLN A 271 10.24 3.37 4.74
CA GLN A 271 10.53 4.61 5.46
C GLN A 271 11.39 5.55 4.61
N GLY A 272 12.42 5.03 3.97
CA GLY A 272 13.41 5.83 3.24
C GLY A 272 12.93 6.34 1.88
N CYS A 273 12.17 5.54 1.12
CA CYS A 273 11.64 5.99 -0.17
C CYS A 273 10.39 6.86 0.02
N GLN A 274 10.37 8.07 -0.53
CA GLN A 274 9.21 8.98 -0.49
C GLN A 274 8.19 8.73 -1.62
N ILE A 275 8.41 7.73 -2.43
CA ILE A 275 7.56 7.30 -3.56
C ILE A 275 6.56 6.21 -3.12
N PRO A 276 5.50 5.95 -3.91
CA PRO A 276 4.61 4.82 -3.67
C PRO A 276 5.35 3.48 -3.77
N THR A 277 4.82 2.47 -3.11
CA THR A 277 5.40 1.13 -3.12
C THR A 277 4.34 0.08 -3.37
N LEU A 278 4.56 -0.80 -4.34
CA LEU A 278 3.71 -1.97 -4.61
C LEU A 278 4.34 -3.20 -3.95
N LEU A 279 3.67 -3.73 -2.94
CA LEU A 279 4.12 -4.86 -2.12
C LEU A 279 3.46 -6.16 -2.55
N PHE A 280 4.25 -7.21 -2.68
CA PHE A 280 3.81 -8.59 -2.92
C PHE A 280 4.14 -9.50 -1.74
N ARG A 281 3.26 -10.48 -1.52
CA ARG A 281 3.43 -11.49 -0.48
C ARG A 281 3.48 -12.91 -1.05
#